data_ab6fafc57aef94770a27e1986cf2c2ba
#
_entry.id   ab6fafc57aef94770a27e1986cf2c2ba
#
_cell.length_a   1.000
_cell.length_b   1.000
_cell.length_c   1.000
_cell.angle_alpha   90.00
_cell.angle_beta   90.00
_cell.angle_gamma   90.00
#
_symmetry.space_group_name_H-M   'P 1'
#
loop_
_entity.id
_entity.type
_entity.pdbx_description
1 polymer ?
#
loop_
_entity_poly.entity_id
_entity_poly.type
_entity_poly.pdbx_seq_one_letter_code
_entity_poly.pdbx_strand_id
1 'polypeptide(L)'
;MATVRVATLNLFNKIGRWAERLPLVVEQLIELQPDVIALQEVDLIVDQGMALCRLVNVTIKDSPRYWIYHMGRPGRAAHVQGLAVMSRLPVEAHEGLDYLLNDGVAQRLRLRLESGEALEFYNTHLYFPPEATDERLAQAKTLLSWVDTWHGAKTVVVAGDFNAYPGEPALDLLKGRFSSAYEAIHGAEPDKTWPTPVNTFDPSPPGCLDYIFVGGGVVQEASLAFDVPHPIDPELFPSDHLGVTAVVEVG
;
A
#
# COMPACT_ATOMS: atom_id res chain seq x y z
N MET A 1 -17.28 -13.79 11.90
CA MET A 1 -17.04 -12.75 10.87
C MET A 1 -15.76 -13.13 10.14
N ALA A 2 -15.64 -12.82 8.87
CA ALA A 2 -14.46 -13.13 8.09
C ALA A 2 -13.33 -12.13 8.40
N THR A 3 -12.09 -12.58 8.38
CA THR A 3 -10.92 -11.71 8.54
C THR A 3 -10.13 -11.65 7.24
N VAL A 4 -9.51 -10.51 6.96
CA VAL A 4 -8.65 -10.29 5.81
C VAL A 4 -7.33 -9.70 6.28
N ARG A 5 -6.21 -10.29 5.87
CA ARG A 5 -4.88 -9.71 6.07
C ARG A 5 -4.59 -8.78 4.90
N VAL A 6 -4.45 -7.51 5.20
CA VAL A 6 -4.11 -6.46 4.23
C VAL A 6 -2.69 -5.96 4.47
N ALA A 7 -2.01 -5.49 3.41
CA ALA A 7 -0.67 -4.91 3.53
C ALA A 7 -0.48 -3.75 2.54
N THR A 8 0.55 -2.94 2.78
CA THR A 8 1.05 -1.93 1.84
C THR A 8 2.58 -1.92 1.84
N LEU A 9 3.19 -1.65 0.68
CA LEU A 9 4.63 -1.47 0.51
C LEU A 9 4.90 -0.56 -0.69
N ASN A 10 5.62 0.54 -0.48
CA ASN A 10 6.28 1.24 -1.57
C ASN A 10 7.49 0.41 -2.02
N LEU A 11 7.56 0.03 -3.32
CA LEU A 11 8.61 -0.85 -3.85
C LEU A 11 9.93 -0.14 -4.16
N PHE A 12 9.93 1.19 -4.11
CA PHE A 12 11.10 1.99 -4.52
C PHE A 12 11.53 1.69 -5.96
N ASN A 13 10.59 1.40 -6.84
CA ASN A 13 10.84 1.09 -8.24
C ASN A 13 12.01 0.09 -8.41
N LYS A 14 12.86 0.29 -9.44
CA LYS A 14 14.13 -0.46 -9.64
C LYS A 14 15.34 0.25 -9.03
N ILE A 15 15.14 1.27 -8.21
CA ILE A 15 16.20 2.03 -7.59
C ILE A 15 16.84 1.21 -6.45
N GLY A 16 18.02 1.55 -6.04
CA GLY A 16 18.66 0.98 -4.85
C GLY A 16 18.82 -0.54 -4.85
N ARG A 17 19.60 -1.10 -5.77
CA ARG A 17 19.98 -2.53 -5.78
C ARG A 17 18.76 -3.46 -5.95
N TRP A 18 17.81 -3.13 -6.82
CA TRP A 18 16.55 -3.91 -6.98
C TRP A 18 16.77 -5.41 -7.16
N ALA A 19 17.76 -5.83 -7.94
CA ALA A 19 18.04 -7.26 -8.16
C ALA A 19 18.37 -8.03 -6.87
N GLU A 20 18.92 -7.34 -5.86
CA GLU A 20 19.27 -7.90 -4.56
C GLU A 20 18.12 -7.74 -3.56
N ARG A 21 17.29 -6.68 -3.69
CA ARG A 21 16.09 -6.45 -2.86
C ARG A 21 14.93 -7.39 -3.22
N LEU A 22 14.78 -7.74 -4.50
CA LEU A 22 13.68 -8.57 -4.97
C LEU A 22 13.53 -9.89 -4.21
N PRO A 23 14.59 -10.68 -3.96
CA PRO A 23 14.48 -11.89 -3.13
C PRO A 23 13.92 -11.60 -1.74
N LEU A 24 14.32 -10.52 -1.08
CA LEU A 24 13.83 -10.13 0.25
C LEU A 24 12.34 -9.78 0.23
N VAL A 25 11.89 -9.05 -0.81
CA VAL A 25 10.46 -8.75 -0.99
C VAL A 25 9.66 -10.03 -1.17
N VAL A 26 10.14 -10.95 -2.01
CA VAL A 26 9.48 -12.25 -2.27
C VAL A 26 9.40 -13.09 -1.00
N GLU A 27 10.49 -13.22 -0.25
CA GLU A 27 10.59 -14.01 0.97
C GLU A 27 9.61 -13.49 2.02
N GLN A 28 9.61 -12.19 2.30
CA GLN A 28 8.75 -11.59 3.30
C GLN A 28 7.26 -11.56 2.86
N LEU A 29 6.97 -11.46 1.56
CA LEU A 29 5.61 -11.67 1.05
C LEU A 29 5.11 -13.09 1.29
N ILE A 30 5.98 -14.08 1.08
CA ILE A 30 5.65 -15.50 1.30
C ILE A 30 5.43 -15.79 2.79
N GLU A 31 6.21 -15.17 3.67
CA GLU A 31 6.05 -15.31 5.11
C GLU A 31 4.77 -14.62 5.61
N LEU A 32 4.55 -13.37 5.18
CA LEU A 32 3.40 -12.56 5.58
C LEU A 32 2.07 -13.10 5.05
N GLN A 33 2.06 -13.58 3.81
CA GLN A 33 0.88 -14.09 3.09
C GLN A 33 -0.35 -13.17 3.18
N PRO A 34 -0.28 -11.88 2.83
CA PRO A 34 -1.45 -11.03 2.86
C PRO A 34 -2.50 -11.52 1.86
N ASP A 35 -3.79 -11.33 2.15
CA ASP A 35 -4.87 -11.63 1.21
C ASP A 35 -4.89 -10.60 0.08
N VAL A 36 -4.53 -9.36 0.41
CA VAL A 36 -4.38 -8.27 -0.54
C VAL A 36 -3.24 -7.34 -0.10
N ILE A 37 -2.43 -6.88 -1.05
CA ILE A 37 -1.35 -5.92 -0.82
C ILE A 37 -1.39 -4.79 -1.85
N ALA A 38 -1.31 -3.55 -1.35
CA ALA A 38 -1.10 -2.33 -2.11
C ALA A 38 0.40 -2.11 -2.36
N LEU A 39 0.77 -1.86 -3.60
CA LEU A 39 2.15 -1.60 -4.02
C LEU A 39 2.23 -0.23 -4.69
N GLN A 40 3.18 0.60 -4.24
CA GLN A 40 3.46 1.90 -4.81
C GLN A 40 4.82 1.84 -5.53
N GLU A 41 5.09 2.82 -6.38
CA GLU A 41 6.30 2.93 -7.19
C GLU A 41 6.63 1.69 -8.03
N VAL A 42 5.62 1.05 -8.58
CA VAL A 42 5.80 -0.13 -9.44
C VAL A 42 6.30 0.30 -10.81
N ASP A 43 7.44 -0.25 -11.27
CA ASP A 43 7.91 -0.04 -12.65
C ASP A 43 7.01 -0.78 -13.64
N LEU A 44 6.33 0.00 -14.49
CA LEU A 44 5.41 -0.53 -15.50
C LEU A 44 6.11 -0.88 -16.83
N ILE A 45 7.34 -0.39 -17.07
CA ILE A 45 8.08 -0.68 -18.31
C ILE A 45 8.56 -2.12 -18.33
N VAL A 46 9.15 -2.58 -17.22
CA VAL A 46 9.64 -3.97 -17.11
C VAL A 46 8.63 -4.89 -16.44
N ASP A 47 7.40 -4.39 -16.21
CA ASP A 47 6.33 -5.17 -15.58
C ASP A 47 6.78 -5.76 -14.22
N GLN A 48 7.38 -4.89 -13.38
CA GLN A 48 7.96 -5.27 -12.09
C GLN A 48 6.97 -6.00 -11.19
N GLY A 49 5.73 -5.51 -11.14
CA GLY A 49 4.68 -6.12 -10.34
C GLY A 49 4.32 -7.53 -10.82
N MET A 50 4.23 -7.76 -12.13
CA MET A 50 3.96 -9.10 -12.67
C MET A 50 5.12 -10.06 -12.41
N ALA A 51 6.37 -9.59 -12.51
CA ALA A 51 7.54 -10.41 -12.19
C ALA A 51 7.51 -10.84 -10.72
N LEU A 52 7.22 -9.91 -9.80
CA LEU A 52 7.05 -10.19 -8.36
C LEU A 52 5.91 -11.19 -8.12
N CYS A 53 4.73 -10.95 -8.69
CA CYS A 53 3.57 -11.82 -8.57
C CYS A 53 3.86 -13.25 -9.03
N ARG A 54 4.55 -13.42 -10.16
CA ARG A 54 4.96 -14.74 -10.68
C ARG A 54 5.92 -15.45 -9.74
N LEU A 55 6.95 -14.77 -9.23
CA LEU A 55 7.92 -15.36 -8.31
C LEU A 55 7.24 -15.84 -7.03
N VAL A 56 6.38 -15.02 -6.43
CA VAL A 56 5.61 -15.43 -5.26
C VAL A 56 4.74 -16.63 -5.57
N ASN A 57 3.97 -16.61 -6.67
CA ASN A 57 3.06 -17.69 -7.06
C ASN A 57 3.76 -19.02 -7.41
N VAL A 58 5.00 -18.99 -7.87
CA VAL A 58 5.78 -20.22 -8.13
C VAL A 58 6.22 -20.85 -6.81
N THR A 59 6.42 -20.04 -5.78
CA THR A 59 6.93 -20.50 -4.48
C THR A 59 5.82 -20.98 -3.55
N ILE A 60 4.65 -20.33 -3.53
CA ILE A 60 3.49 -20.71 -2.71
C ILE A 60 2.69 -21.86 -3.36
N LYS A 61 3.12 -23.10 -3.17
CA LYS A 61 2.55 -24.26 -3.89
C LYS A 61 1.11 -24.61 -3.49
N ASP A 62 0.77 -24.43 -2.21
CA ASP A 62 -0.47 -24.93 -1.59
C ASP A 62 -1.43 -23.82 -1.14
N SER A 63 -1.17 -22.58 -1.51
CA SER A 63 -1.99 -21.41 -1.19
C SER A 63 -2.71 -20.86 -2.43
N PRO A 64 -3.83 -20.16 -2.29
CA PRO A 64 -4.43 -19.45 -3.40
C PRO A 64 -3.43 -18.51 -4.07
N ARG A 65 -3.43 -18.50 -5.40
CA ARG A 65 -2.51 -17.65 -6.18
C ARG A 65 -2.92 -16.20 -6.13
N TYR A 66 -1.92 -15.32 -6.20
CA TYR A 66 -2.15 -13.89 -6.41
C TYR A 66 -2.47 -13.58 -7.85
N TRP A 67 -3.38 -12.64 -8.04
CA TRP A 67 -3.60 -11.91 -9.27
C TRP A 67 -3.14 -10.48 -9.07
N ILE A 68 -2.64 -9.85 -10.13
CA ILE A 68 -2.13 -8.48 -10.05
C ILE A 68 -2.90 -7.54 -10.96
N TYR A 69 -3.17 -6.34 -10.45
CA TYR A 69 -3.91 -5.28 -11.11
C TYR A 69 -3.06 -4.02 -11.08
N HIS A 70 -2.76 -3.44 -12.23
CA HIS A 70 -1.90 -2.27 -12.37
C HIS A 70 -2.72 -1.01 -12.64
N MET A 71 -2.22 0.13 -12.15
CA MET A 71 -2.70 1.47 -12.49
C MET A 71 -1.51 2.36 -12.83
N GLY A 72 -1.46 2.83 -14.07
CA GLY A 72 -0.42 3.75 -14.52
C GLY A 72 -0.69 5.18 -14.05
N ARG A 73 0.38 5.95 -13.82
CA ARG A 73 0.28 7.39 -13.61
C ARG A 73 0.00 8.10 -14.93
N PRO A 74 -0.84 9.14 -14.96
CA PRO A 74 -1.04 9.96 -16.15
C PRO A 74 0.18 10.84 -16.46
N GLY A 75 0.18 11.48 -17.62
CA GLY A 75 1.22 12.42 -18.01
C GLY A 75 2.50 11.76 -18.54
N ARG A 76 3.64 12.44 -18.42
CA ARG A 76 4.93 12.00 -18.99
C ARG A 76 5.49 10.76 -18.28
N ALA A 77 5.14 10.57 -17.02
CA ALA A 77 5.55 9.42 -16.21
C ALA A 77 4.58 8.22 -16.33
N ALA A 78 3.52 8.34 -17.13
CA ALA A 78 2.43 7.35 -17.21
C ALA A 78 2.87 5.92 -17.51
N HIS A 79 4.03 5.74 -18.13
CA HIS A 79 4.54 4.43 -18.52
C HIS A 79 5.74 3.96 -17.71
N VAL A 80 6.23 4.76 -16.76
CA VAL A 80 7.46 4.46 -16.00
C VAL A 80 7.14 3.89 -14.64
N GLN A 81 6.20 4.52 -13.93
CA GLN A 81 5.91 4.20 -12.54
C GLN A 81 4.41 4.29 -12.27
N GLY A 82 3.90 3.38 -11.47
CA GLY A 82 2.49 3.34 -11.13
C GLY A 82 2.19 2.65 -9.81
N LEU A 83 0.94 2.25 -9.67
CA LEU A 83 0.43 1.45 -8.57
C LEU A 83 0.16 0.02 -9.03
N ALA A 84 0.21 -0.92 -8.10
CA ALA A 84 -0.36 -2.24 -8.31
C ALA A 84 -1.04 -2.74 -7.04
N VAL A 85 -2.00 -3.63 -7.20
CA VAL A 85 -2.56 -4.43 -6.10
C VAL A 85 -2.41 -5.89 -6.46
N MET A 86 -1.81 -6.68 -5.57
CA MET A 86 -1.84 -8.14 -5.65
C MET A 86 -2.93 -8.66 -4.70
N SER A 87 -3.80 -9.54 -5.18
CA SER A 87 -4.90 -10.11 -4.39
C SER A 87 -5.02 -11.62 -4.62
N ARG A 88 -5.25 -12.37 -3.53
CA ARG A 88 -5.69 -13.77 -3.55
C ARG A 88 -7.22 -13.88 -3.54
N LEU A 89 -7.90 -12.81 -3.15
CA LEU A 89 -9.36 -12.73 -3.13
C LEU A 89 -9.88 -12.45 -4.53
N PRO A 90 -11.05 -13.00 -4.91
CA PRO A 90 -11.72 -12.66 -6.15
C PRO A 90 -12.00 -11.15 -6.26
N VAL A 91 -11.66 -10.57 -7.40
CA VAL A 91 -11.89 -9.16 -7.72
C VAL A 91 -13.12 -9.03 -8.59
N GLU A 92 -14.13 -8.29 -8.10
CA GLU A 92 -15.39 -8.04 -8.83
C GLU A 92 -15.32 -6.78 -9.68
N ALA A 93 -14.53 -5.80 -9.25
CA ALA A 93 -14.34 -4.54 -9.96
C ALA A 93 -12.93 -3.99 -9.72
N HIS A 94 -12.39 -3.30 -10.72
CA HIS A 94 -11.10 -2.60 -10.67
C HIS A 94 -11.26 -1.27 -11.40
N GLU A 95 -11.04 -0.17 -10.69
CA GLU A 95 -11.09 1.19 -11.23
C GLU A 95 -9.88 2.01 -10.80
N GLY A 96 -9.60 3.06 -11.55
CA GLY A 96 -8.57 4.05 -11.27
C GLY A 96 -9.12 5.45 -11.14
N LEU A 97 -8.53 6.25 -10.28
CA LEU A 97 -8.75 7.67 -10.12
C LEU A 97 -7.49 8.42 -10.53
N ASP A 98 -7.61 9.39 -11.41
CA ASP A 98 -6.60 10.41 -11.67
C ASP A 98 -6.92 11.62 -10.79
N TYR A 99 -5.98 12.02 -9.93
CA TYR A 99 -6.16 13.22 -9.11
C TYR A 99 -6.13 14.52 -9.91
N LEU A 100 -5.70 14.46 -11.19
CA LEU A 100 -5.46 15.62 -12.05
C LEU A 100 -4.49 16.65 -11.42
N LEU A 101 -3.71 16.20 -10.46
CA LEU A 101 -2.79 17.02 -9.68
C LEU A 101 -1.49 16.22 -9.45
N ASN A 102 -0.38 16.73 -9.97
CA ASN A 102 0.97 16.21 -9.77
C ASN A 102 1.13 14.71 -10.14
N ASP A 103 0.48 14.29 -11.24
CA ASP A 103 0.51 12.92 -11.77
C ASP A 103 0.11 11.84 -10.75
N GLY A 104 -0.61 12.23 -9.68
CA GLY A 104 -1.08 11.34 -8.65
C GLY A 104 -2.27 10.51 -9.09
N VAL A 105 -2.31 9.25 -8.66
CA VAL A 105 -3.42 8.32 -8.92
C VAL A 105 -3.79 7.53 -7.68
N ALA A 106 -5.02 7.01 -7.67
CA ALA A 106 -5.45 5.95 -6.77
C ALA A 106 -6.09 4.81 -7.56
N GLN A 107 -6.07 3.63 -6.95
CA GLN A 107 -6.61 2.40 -7.50
C GLN A 107 -7.63 1.83 -6.52
N ARG A 108 -8.78 1.36 -7.01
CA ARG A 108 -9.82 0.70 -6.23
C ARG A 108 -10.03 -0.72 -6.72
N LEU A 109 -10.13 -1.67 -5.79
CA LEU A 109 -10.61 -3.02 -6.05
C LEU A 109 -11.79 -3.31 -5.14
N ARG A 110 -12.85 -3.88 -5.72
CA ARG A 110 -13.92 -4.52 -4.97
C ARG A 110 -13.60 -6.00 -4.86
N LEU A 111 -13.37 -6.45 -3.64
CA LEU A 111 -12.98 -7.82 -3.32
C LEU A 111 -14.17 -8.60 -2.75
N ARG A 112 -14.28 -9.89 -3.10
CA ARG A 112 -15.30 -10.80 -2.56
C ARG A 112 -14.64 -11.81 -1.62
N LEU A 113 -15.15 -11.89 -0.41
CA LEU A 113 -14.73 -12.89 0.58
C LEU A 113 -15.49 -14.20 0.36
N GLU A 114 -14.93 -15.32 0.83
CA GLU A 114 -15.60 -16.62 0.78
C GLU A 114 -16.93 -16.64 1.56
N SER A 115 -17.00 -15.86 2.62
CA SER A 115 -18.22 -15.66 3.44
C SER A 115 -19.33 -14.89 2.71
N GLY A 116 -19.03 -14.28 1.55
CA GLY A 116 -19.97 -13.54 0.72
C GLY A 116 -19.96 -12.03 0.94
N GLU A 117 -19.28 -11.52 1.97
CA GLU A 117 -19.09 -10.09 2.17
C GLU A 117 -18.17 -9.50 1.10
N ALA A 118 -18.34 -8.19 0.86
CA ALA A 118 -17.47 -7.42 -0.01
C ALA A 118 -16.59 -6.46 0.80
N LEU A 119 -15.34 -6.30 0.35
CA LEU A 119 -14.39 -5.33 0.85
C LEU A 119 -14.05 -4.34 -0.27
N GLU A 120 -14.15 -3.05 -0.01
CA GLU A 120 -13.58 -2.01 -0.88
C GLU A 120 -12.15 -1.74 -0.44
N PHE A 121 -11.21 -2.00 -1.33
CA PHE A 121 -9.79 -1.82 -1.10
C PHE A 121 -9.23 -0.75 -2.03
N TYR A 122 -8.61 0.27 -1.45
CA TYR A 122 -8.00 1.40 -2.17
C TYR A 122 -6.50 1.41 -1.95
N ASN A 123 -5.75 1.66 -3.02
CA ASN A 123 -4.31 1.91 -3.03
C ASN A 123 -4.06 3.32 -3.53
N THR A 124 -3.23 4.07 -2.83
CA THR A 124 -2.86 5.43 -3.23
C THR A 124 -1.37 5.70 -3.00
N HIS A 125 -0.83 6.67 -3.76
CA HIS A 125 0.47 7.26 -3.53
C HIS A 125 0.32 8.77 -3.72
N LEU A 126 0.33 9.53 -2.60
CA LEU A 126 0.16 10.97 -2.63
C LEU A 126 1.45 11.68 -3.02
N TYR A 127 1.36 12.97 -3.28
CA TYR A 127 2.48 13.77 -3.78
C TYR A 127 3.61 13.90 -2.75
N PHE A 128 4.85 13.62 -3.17
CA PHE A 128 5.98 13.31 -2.27
C PHE A 128 6.71 14.52 -1.64
N PRO A 129 6.83 15.77 -2.24
CA PRO A 129 7.65 16.80 -1.61
C PRO A 129 7.18 17.13 -0.19
N PRO A 130 8.08 17.20 0.80
CA PRO A 130 7.69 17.42 2.20
C PRO A 130 6.85 18.68 2.43
N GLU A 131 7.12 19.76 1.67
CA GLU A 131 6.41 21.03 1.73
C GLU A 131 5.02 21.01 1.06
N ALA A 132 4.67 19.97 0.31
CA ALA A 132 3.46 19.91 -0.52
C ALA A 132 2.20 19.47 0.28
N THR A 133 2.00 20.04 1.47
CA THR A 133 0.89 19.69 2.37
C THR A 133 -0.48 20.03 1.79
N ASP A 134 -0.59 21.15 1.06
CA ASP A 134 -1.85 21.58 0.43
C ASP A 134 -2.24 20.69 -0.75
N GLU A 135 -1.26 20.23 -1.54
CA GLU A 135 -1.47 19.29 -2.64
C GLU A 135 -1.93 17.94 -2.13
N ARG A 136 -1.28 17.41 -1.07
CA ARG A 136 -1.71 16.16 -0.43
C ARG A 136 -3.11 16.27 0.16
N LEU A 137 -3.43 17.40 0.78
CA LEU A 137 -4.80 17.65 1.28
C LEU A 137 -5.82 17.67 0.14
N ALA A 138 -5.49 18.29 -1.01
CA ALA A 138 -6.37 18.31 -2.18
C ALA A 138 -6.57 16.89 -2.75
N GLN A 139 -5.49 16.09 -2.86
CA GLN A 139 -5.57 14.70 -3.29
C GLN A 139 -6.38 13.85 -2.30
N ALA A 140 -6.19 14.00 -0.99
CA ALA A 140 -6.96 13.29 0.04
C ALA A 140 -8.47 13.63 -0.03
N LYS A 141 -8.84 14.89 -0.25
CA LYS A 141 -10.24 15.30 -0.48
C LYS A 141 -10.84 14.62 -1.71
N THR A 142 -10.08 14.57 -2.81
CA THR A 142 -10.50 13.91 -4.05
C THR A 142 -10.67 12.41 -3.84
N LEU A 143 -9.74 11.76 -3.13
CA LEU A 143 -9.82 10.34 -2.77
C LEU A 143 -11.07 10.04 -1.96
N LEU A 144 -11.34 10.80 -0.90
CA LEU A 144 -12.52 10.60 -0.06
C LEU A 144 -13.82 10.82 -0.83
N SER A 145 -13.87 11.85 -1.69
CA SER A 145 -15.03 12.07 -2.55
C SER A 145 -15.25 10.89 -3.50
N TRP A 146 -14.19 10.28 -4.00
CA TRP A 146 -14.27 9.09 -4.85
C TRP A 146 -14.73 7.85 -4.06
N VAL A 147 -14.19 7.64 -2.85
CA VAL A 147 -14.66 6.57 -1.94
C VAL A 147 -16.16 6.69 -1.70
N ASP A 148 -16.69 7.92 -1.55
CA ASP A 148 -18.11 8.18 -1.32
C ASP A 148 -19.01 7.86 -2.53
N THR A 149 -18.45 7.71 -3.71
CA THR A 149 -19.25 7.32 -4.90
C THR A 149 -19.60 5.83 -4.91
N TRP A 150 -18.90 5.02 -4.11
CA TRP A 150 -19.05 3.57 -4.10
C TRP A 150 -19.79 3.09 -2.86
N HIS A 151 -20.90 2.39 -3.10
CA HIS A 151 -21.78 1.88 -2.04
C HIS A 151 -21.90 0.36 -2.13
N GLY A 152 -22.19 -0.28 -1.01
CA GLY A 152 -22.55 -1.70 -0.97
C GLY A 152 -21.53 -2.63 -0.30
N ALA A 153 -20.29 -2.20 -0.02
CA ALA A 153 -19.46 -2.85 0.98
C ALA A 153 -19.58 -2.06 2.29
N LYS A 154 -19.63 -2.77 3.40
CA LYS A 154 -19.62 -2.16 4.72
C LYS A 154 -18.21 -1.79 5.16
N THR A 155 -17.23 -2.61 4.76
CA THR A 155 -15.82 -2.41 5.10
C THR A 155 -15.06 -1.78 3.94
N VAL A 156 -14.32 -0.73 4.27
CA VAL A 156 -13.45 0.01 3.36
C VAL A 156 -12.04 0.01 3.95
N VAL A 157 -11.05 -0.31 3.13
CA VAL A 157 -9.63 -0.17 3.47
C VAL A 157 -8.98 0.78 2.48
N VAL A 158 -8.27 1.79 2.98
CA VAL A 158 -7.45 2.70 2.19
C VAL A 158 -6.00 2.54 2.64
N ALA A 159 -5.15 2.04 1.76
CA ALA A 159 -3.77 1.74 2.05
C ALA A 159 -2.83 2.44 1.06
N GLY A 160 -1.60 2.68 1.46
CA GLY A 160 -0.60 3.24 0.55
C GLY A 160 0.45 4.09 1.24
N ASP A 161 1.24 4.74 0.39
CA ASP A 161 2.18 5.78 0.77
C ASP A 161 1.49 7.15 0.63
N PHE A 162 1.24 7.78 1.76
CA PHE A 162 0.57 9.08 1.80
C PHE A 162 1.55 10.24 1.73
N ASN A 163 2.85 9.98 1.83
CA ASN A 163 3.90 11.01 1.87
C ASN A 163 3.60 12.15 2.87
N ALA A 164 2.81 11.85 3.88
CA ALA A 164 2.33 12.79 4.89
C ALA A 164 2.74 12.31 6.29
N TYR A 165 3.24 13.22 7.09
CA TYR A 165 3.60 12.93 8.48
C TYR A 165 2.38 13.00 9.40
N PRO A 166 2.38 12.27 10.53
CA PRO A 166 1.32 12.37 11.53
C PRO A 166 1.03 13.82 11.93
N GLY A 167 -0.25 14.21 11.92
CA GLY A 167 -0.69 15.58 12.19
C GLY A 167 -0.77 16.49 10.95
N GLU A 168 -0.43 16.00 9.76
CA GLU A 168 -0.71 16.76 8.55
C GLU A 168 -2.22 16.77 8.21
N PRO A 169 -2.73 17.87 7.62
CA PRO A 169 -4.16 18.02 7.31
C PRO A 169 -4.76 16.89 6.45
N ALA A 170 -3.96 16.28 5.56
CA ALA A 170 -4.40 15.17 4.73
C ALA A 170 -4.73 13.93 5.59
N LEU A 171 -3.89 13.60 6.58
CA LEU A 171 -4.10 12.48 7.49
C LEU A 171 -5.21 12.76 8.49
N ASP A 172 -5.28 13.99 9.02
CA ASP A 172 -6.37 14.39 9.93
C ASP A 172 -7.73 14.23 9.24
N LEU A 173 -7.80 14.58 7.95
CA LEU A 173 -9.01 14.39 7.15
C LEU A 173 -9.38 12.90 7.00
N LEU A 174 -8.41 12.02 6.77
CA LEU A 174 -8.63 10.57 6.69
C LEU A 174 -9.02 9.98 8.05
N LYS A 175 -8.32 10.38 9.13
CA LYS A 175 -8.62 9.95 10.51
C LYS A 175 -9.99 10.45 11.01
N GLY A 176 -10.50 11.53 10.45
CA GLY A 176 -11.88 11.98 10.72
C GLY A 176 -12.94 11.01 10.19
N ARG A 177 -12.59 10.05 9.35
CA ARG A 177 -13.50 9.09 8.73
C ARG A 177 -13.15 7.63 8.96
N PHE A 178 -11.87 7.31 9.08
CA PHE A 178 -11.32 5.96 9.20
C PHE A 178 -10.43 5.87 10.44
N SER A 179 -10.26 4.67 10.94
CA SER A 179 -9.24 4.38 11.95
C SER A 179 -7.93 4.02 11.27
N SER A 180 -6.81 4.63 11.68
CA SER A 180 -5.50 4.11 11.31
C SER A 180 -5.29 2.75 11.99
N ALA A 181 -4.95 1.74 11.21
CA ALA A 181 -4.85 0.38 11.73
C ALA A 181 -3.72 0.25 12.76
N TYR A 182 -2.56 0.85 12.49
CA TYR A 182 -1.43 0.77 13.41
C TYR A 182 -1.72 1.51 14.71
N GLU A 183 -2.21 2.76 14.64
CA GLU A 183 -2.57 3.55 15.81
C GLU A 183 -3.69 2.90 16.65
N ALA A 184 -4.67 2.25 16.01
CA ALA A 184 -5.76 1.57 16.73
C ALA A 184 -5.28 0.42 17.62
N ILE A 185 -4.18 -0.23 17.26
CA ILE A 185 -3.59 -1.35 18.02
C ILE A 185 -2.55 -0.85 19.02
N HIS A 186 -1.72 0.13 18.64
CA HIS A 186 -0.54 0.54 19.42
C HIS A 186 -0.73 1.86 20.17
N GLY A 187 -1.82 2.61 19.91
CA GLY A 187 -2.11 3.89 20.53
C GLY A 187 -1.40 5.09 19.90
N ALA A 188 -0.52 4.86 18.95
CA ALA A 188 0.18 5.86 18.13
C ALA A 188 0.63 5.26 16.82
N GLU A 189 0.94 6.10 15.82
CA GLU A 189 1.61 5.66 14.59
C GLU A 189 3.04 5.21 14.89
N PRO A 190 3.67 4.38 14.02
CA PRO A 190 5.07 4.00 14.20
C PRO A 190 5.99 5.23 14.08
N ASP A 191 7.13 5.18 14.75
CA ASP A 191 8.12 6.27 14.69
C ASP A 191 8.52 6.59 13.23
N LYS A 192 8.62 5.54 12.41
CA LYS A 192 8.88 5.69 10.97
C LYS A 192 8.46 4.45 10.17
N THR A 193 8.09 4.71 8.92
CA THR A 193 8.08 3.72 7.84
C THR A 193 9.15 4.05 6.80
N TRP A 194 9.66 5.27 6.80
CA TRP A 194 10.71 5.77 5.89
C TRP A 194 11.72 6.66 6.64
N PRO A 195 13.02 6.68 6.26
CA PRO A 195 13.66 5.78 5.32
C PRO A 195 14.24 4.53 5.99
N THR A 196 14.46 3.48 5.19
CA THR A 196 15.43 2.42 5.51
C THR A 196 16.83 2.82 5.01
N PRO A 197 17.90 2.09 5.38
CA PRO A 197 19.25 2.36 4.87
C PRO A 197 19.42 2.24 3.35
N VAL A 198 18.47 1.66 2.63
CA VAL A 198 18.48 1.58 1.16
C VAL A 198 18.39 2.95 0.51
N ASN A 199 17.73 3.92 1.17
CA ASN A 199 17.72 5.30 0.72
C ASN A 199 19.05 5.99 1.05
N THR A 200 19.81 6.34 0.03
CA THR A 200 21.13 6.98 0.18
C THR A 200 21.17 8.41 -0.35
N PHE A 201 20.06 8.97 -0.83
CA PHE A 201 20.08 10.25 -1.55
C PHE A 201 19.00 11.27 -1.12
N ASP A 202 17.88 10.84 -0.53
CA ASP A 202 16.87 11.77 -0.05
C ASP A 202 17.13 12.14 1.42
N PRO A 203 17.45 13.41 1.72
CA PRO A 203 17.77 13.86 3.07
C PRO A 203 16.53 14.28 3.87
N SER A 204 15.31 14.03 3.39
CA SER A 204 14.09 14.40 4.11
C SER A 204 14.04 13.78 5.50
N PRO A 205 13.36 14.39 6.47
CA PRO A 205 13.26 13.85 7.80
C PRO A 205 12.62 12.46 7.83
N PRO A 206 13.13 11.50 8.62
CA PRO A 206 12.50 10.21 8.77
C PRO A 206 11.11 10.35 9.42
N GLY A 207 10.18 9.46 9.06
CA GLY A 207 8.85 9.44 9.67
C GLY A 207 7.92 8.37 9.11
N CYS A 208 6.74 8.31 9.67
CA CYS A 208 5.67 7.47 9.17
C CYS A 208 5.02 8.13 7.94
N LEU A 209 5.08 7.45 6.80
CA LEU A 209 4.50 7.90 5.51
C LEU A 209 3.49 6.89 4.96
N ASP A 210 3.58 5.64 5.42
CA ASP A 210 2.76 4.51 4.93
C ASP A 210 1.69 4.16 5.97
N TYR A 211 0.44 4.04 5.51
CA TYR A 211 -0.69 3.82 6.39
C TYR A 211 -1.68 2.80 5.81
N ILE A 212 -2.45 2.19 6.73
CA ILE A 212 -3.67 1.43 6.42
C ILE A 212 -4.81 2.06 7.23
N PHE A 213 -5.79 2.63 6.55
CA PHE A 213 -7.00 3.19 7.14
C PHE A 213 -8.17 2.24 6.95
N VAL A 214 -8.96 2.02 8.00
CA VAL A 214 -10.08 1.07 8.00
C VAL A 214 -11.36 1.76 8.42
N GLY A 215 -12.41 1.60 7.62
CA GLY A 215 -13.77 2.03 7.91
C GLY A 215 -14.75 0.87 7.88
N GLY A 216 -15.69 0.81 8.81
CA GLY A 216 -16.76 -0.20 8.86
C GLY A 216 -16.29 -1.63 9.16
N GLY A 217 -15.01 -1.83 9.45
CA GLY A 217 -14.40 -3.08 9.92
C GLY A 217 -13.74 -2.88 11.29
N VAL A 218 -13.26 -3.96 11.89
CA VAL A 218 -12.52 -3.94 13.16
C VAL A 218 -11.09 -4.41 12.94
N VAL A 219 -10.11 -3.59 13.32
CA VAL A 219 -8.70 -3.96 13.27
C VAL A 219 -8.40 -4.91 14.44
N GLN A 220 -7.92 -6.10 14.13
CA GLN A 220 -7.57 -7.14 15.11
C GLN A 220 -6.06 -7.13 15.42
N GLU A 221 -5.24 -6.89 14.39
CA GLU A 221 -3.78 -6.86 14.47
C GLU A 221 -3.26 -5.78 13.50
N ALA A 222 -2.14 -5.16 13.85
CA ALA A 222 -1.36 -4.32 12.94
C ALA A 222 0.11 -4.36 13.35
N SER A 223 1.01 -4.31 12.37
CA SER A 223 2.45 -4.27 12.58
C SER A 223 3.18 -3.66 11.38
N LEU A 224 4.43 -3.31 11.58
CA LEU A 224 5.35 -3.09 10.46
C LEU A 224 5.61 -4.42 9.75
N ALA A 225 5.95 -4.36 8.49
CA ALA A 225 6.26 -5.48 7.63
C ALA A 225 7.38 -5.09 6.65
N PHE A 226 8.01 -6.06 6.00
CA PHE A 226 9.15 -5.82 5.11
C PHE A 226 10.30 -5.11 5.83
N ASP A 227 10.45 -5.39 7.12
CA ASP A 227 11.36 -4.76 8.06
C ASP A 227 12.60 -5.61 8.37
N VAL A 228 12.71 -6.79 7.77
CA VAL A 228 13.85 -7.70 7.95
C VAL A 228 14.89 -7.44 6.86
N PRO A 229 16.09 -6.95 7.22
CA PRO A 229 17.18 -6.75 6.26
C PRO A 229 17.81 -8.08 5.81
N HIS A 230 18.63 -7.99 4.78
CA HIS A 230 19.42 -9.12 4.31
C HIS A 230 20.36 -9.65 5.43
N PRO A 231 20.45 -10.96 5.67
CA PRO A 231 21.16 -11.52 6.85
C PRO A 231 22.66 -11.25 6.89
N ILE A 232 23.30 -10.94 5.75
CA ILE A 232 24.72 -10.65 5.65
C ILE A 232 24.97 -9.13 5.44
N ASP A 233 24.01 -8.42 4.86
CA ASP A 233 24.10 -6.98 4.58
C ASP A 233 22.95 -6.25 5.29
N PRO A 234 23.17 -5.77 6.53
CA PRO A 234 22.12 -5.17 7.35
C PRO A 234 21.63 -3.80 6.81
N GLU A 235 22.29 -3.23 5.81
CA GLU A 235 21.83 -2.02 5.13
C GLU A 235 20.91 -2.33 3.94
N LEU A 236 20.83 -3.59 3.52
CA LEU A 236 19.97 -4.03 2.42
C LEU A 236 18.60 -4.47 2.94
N PHE A 237 17.60 -3.63 2.82
CA PHE A 237 16.20 -3.90 3.11
C PHE A 237 15.40 -4.23 1.84
N PRO A 238 14.17 -4.78 1.96
CA PRO A 238 13.27 -5.00 0.81
C PRO A 238 12.99 -3.73 0.01
N SER A 239 12.86 -2.58 0.68
CA SER A 239 12.62 -1.26 0.10
C SER A 239 13.30 -0.18 0.92
N ASP A 240 13.30 1.06 0.44
CA ASP A 240 13.62 2.24 1.25
C ASP A 240 12.46 2.61 2.20
N HIS A 241 11.29 1.98 2.05
CA HIS A 241 10.19 2.00 3.00
C HIS A 241 10.10 0.67 3.76
N LEU A 242 9.59 0.72 4.98
CA LEU A 242 8.96 -0.40 5.66
C LEU A 242 7.50 -0.47 5.20
N GLY A 243 6.96 -1.67 5.10
CA GLY A 243 5.53 -1.84 4.87
C GLY A 243 4.72 -1.79 6.17
N VAL A 244 3.42 -1.71 6.03
CA VAL A 244 2.44 -1.88 7.12
C VAL A 244 1.53 -3.03 6.77
N THR A 245 1.17 -3.84 7.76
CA THR A 245 0.16 -4.90 7.62
C THR A 245 -0.88 -4.82 8.73
N ALA A 246 -2.10 -5.25 8.42
CA ALA A 246 -3.19 -5.35 9.39
C ALA A 246 -4.07 -6.57 9.12
N VAL A 247 -4.65 -7.13 10.17
CA VAL A 247 -5.75 -8.10 10.09
C VAL A 247 -7.04 -7.36 10.42
N VAL A 248 -7.97 -7.37 9.48
CA VAL A 248 -9.24 -6.64 9.56
C VAL A 248 -10.39 -7.64 9.56
N GLU A 249 -11.24 -7.55 10.56
CA GLU A 249 -12.52 -8.24 10.60
C GLU A 249 -13.53 -7.47 9.75
N VAL A 250 -14.10 -8.16 8.73
CA VAL A 250 -15.01 -7.58 7.75
C VAL A 250 -16.44 -7.75 8.21
N GLY A 251 -17.20 -6.67 8.23
CA GLY A 251 -18.58 -6.61 8.70
C GLY A 251 -19.65 -6.68 7.61
#